data_eb0ea524a74af7736cb757528a91e882
#
_entry.id   eb0ea524a74af7736cb757528a91e882
#
_cell.length_a   1.000
_cell.length_b   1.000
_cell.length_c   1.000
_cell.angle_alpha   90.00
_cell.angle_beta   90.00
_cell.angle_gamma   90.00
#
_symmetry.space_group_name_H-M   'P 1'
#
loop_
_entity.id
_entity.type
_entity.pdbx_description
1 polymer ?
#
loop_
_entity_poly.entity_id
_entity_poly.type
_entity_poly.pdbx_seq_one_letter_code
_entity_poly.pdbx_strand_id
1 'polypeptide(L)'
;DALPICIEATRKELGKYGKVKGYVVDVSNNEIVNVAYRKTVEDCGDIDILINCAGIITSNKTFDQQTPDEIVKTMNINTIAPMFVARAMLPDMLERNRGHVCTIASAGGMISNPKMSVYAASKWGVIGWSDSVRIELQEMKSDVHFTTVAPYYINTGMFDGVKSRIIPILKPEYVAKRVIRAIERNKAFRGIPFGFHFIRFWQALLPTRVFDFFFGQAFGLCHPMDPFAGRQGVKQARGKAAKEAYCGASRC
;
A
#
# COMPACT_ATOMS: atom_id res chain seq x y z
N ASP A 1 22.38 -3.74 -3.50
CA ASP A 1 21.57 -3.23 -4.64
C ASP A 1 20.69 -4.32 -5.25
N ALA A 2 19.64 -4.74 -4.52
CA ALA A 2 18.72 -5.76 -5.00
C ALA A 2 17.61 -5.21 -5.94
N LEU A 3 17.36 -3.90 -5.92
CA LEU A 3 16.28 -3.25 -6.67
C LEU A 3 16.42 -3.39 -8.20
N PRO A 4 17.56 -3.13 -8.83
CA PRO A 4 17.72 -3.30 -10.28
C PRO A 4 17.51 -4.75 -10.73
N ILE A 5 17.97 -5.72 -9.94
CA ILE A 5 17.82 -7.15 -10.22
C ILE A 5 16.34 -7.58 -10.18
N CYS A 6 15.58 -7.08 -9.20
CA CYS A 6 14.15 -7.34 -9.09
C CYS A 6 13.36 -6.74 -10.26
N ILE A 7 13.72 -5.52 -10.70
CA ILE A 7 13.08 -4.85 -11.84
C ILE A 7 13.31 -5.66 -13.13
N GLU A 8 14.53 -6.09 -13.37
CA GLU A 8 14.87 -6.86 -14.58
C GLU A 8 14.17 -8.22 -14.63
N ALA A 9 14.13 -8.93 -13.50
CA ALA A 9 13.40 -10.19 -13.40
C ALA A 9 11.90 -10.01 -13.67
N THR A 10 11.29 -8.98 -13.07
CA THR A 10 9.87 -8.64 -13.28
C THR A 10 9.61 -8.21 -14.72
N ARG A 11 10.49 -7.41 -15.33
CA ARG A 11 10.39 -7.00 -16.72
C ARG A 11 10.40 -8.20 -17.68
N LYS A 12 11.28 -9.16 -17.44
CA LYS A 12 11.37 -10.40 -18.23
C LYS A 12 10.11 -11.25 -18.10
N GLU A 13 9.58 -11.37 -16.88
CA GLU A 13 8.35 -12.13 -16.60
C GLU A 13 7.14 -11.50 -17.28
N LEU A 14 6.95 -10.19 -17.09
CA LEU A 14 5.78 -9.46 -17.61
C LEU A 14 5.88 -9.17 -19.10
N GLY A 15 7.08 -9.15 -19.68
CA GLY A 15 7.30 -8.92 -21.11
C GLY A 15 6.61 -9.93 -22.02
N LYS A 16 6.16 -11.08 -21.48
CA LYS A 16 5.34 -12.08 -22.20
C LYS A 16 3.92 -11.58 -22.50
N TYR A 17 3.46 -10.57 -21.78
CA TYR A 17 2.09 -10.05 -21.87
C TYR A 17 2.01 -8.70 -22.59
N GLY A 18 3.14 -8.04 -22.84
CA GLY A 18 3.19 -6.75 -23.53
C GLY A 18 4.51 -6.02 -23.36
N LYS A 19 4.55 -4.78 -23.84
CA LYS A 19 5.72 -3.89 -23.66
C LYS A 19 5.83 -3.50 -22.20
N VAL A 20 6.96 -3.77 -21.56
CA VAL A 20 7.22 -3.45 -20.15
C VAL A 20 8.50 -2.64 -20.03
N LYS A 21 8.41 -1.53 -19.32
CA LYS A 21 9.52 -0.69 -18.89
C LYS A 21 9.62 -0.69 -17.38
N GLY A 22 10.82 -0.57 -16.85
CA GLY A 22 11.06 -0.51 -15.42
C GLY A 22 12.06 0.59 -15.10
N TYR A 23 11.75 1.39 -14.07
CA TYR A 23 12.59 2.50 -13.61
C TYR A 23 12.84 2.39 -12.12
N VAL A 24 14.05 2.74 -11.67
CA VAL A 24 14.37 2.91 -10.25
C VAL A 24 14.07 4.36 -9.89
N VAL A 25 13.07 4.58 -9.03
CA VAL A 25 12.58 5.90 -8.67
C VAL A 25 12.45 6.00 -7.15
N ASP A 26 13.03 7.04 -6.56
CA ASP A 26 12.68 7.43 -5.20
C ASP A 26 11.38 8.26 -5.25
N VAL A 27 10.27 7.62 -4.94
CA VAL A 27 8.94 8.23 -4.97
C VAL A 27 8.73 9.31 -3.89
N SER A 28 9.63 9.39 -2.90
CA SER A 28 9.57 10.45 -1.88
C SER A 28 10.18 11.77 -2.36
N ASN A 29 10.86 11.77 -3.51
CA ASN A 29 11.45 12.95 -4.12
C ASN A 29 10.63 13.40 -5.33
N ASN A 30 9.97 14.57 -5.21
CA ASN A 30 9.10 15.10 -6.26
C ASN A 30 9.82 15.37 -7.60
N GLU A 31 11.07 15.80 -7.56
CA GLU A 31 11.83 16.07 -8.79
C GLU A 31 12.14 14.78 -9.54
N ILE A 32 12.58 13.75 -8.82
CA ILE A 32 12.83 12.42 -9.39
C ILE A 32 11.54 11.83 -9.96
N VAL A 33 10.39 11.98 -9.27
CA VAL A 33 9.07 11.56 -9.77
C VAL A 33 8.74 12.25 -11.09
N ASN A 34 8.91 13.58 -11.19
CA ASN A 34 8.63 14.32 -12.42
C ASN A 34 9.55 13.89 -13.59
N VAL A 35 10.83 13.63 -13.32
CA VAL A 35 11.77 13.11 -14.32
C VAL A 35 11.33 11.72 -14.79
N ALA A 36 10.99 10.84 -13.87
CA ALA A 36 10.53 9.49 -14.19
C ALA A 36 9.21 9.50 -14.97
N TYR A 37 8.30 10.41 -14.64
CA TYR A 37 7.04 10.57 -15.37
C TYR A 37 7.31 10.97 -16.83
N ARG A 38 8.09 12.04 -17.08
CA ARG A 38 8.44 12.46 -18.44
C ARG A 38 9.09 11.34 -19.24
N LYS A 39 10.03 10.61 -18.62
CA LYS A 39 10.67 9.46 -19.24
C LYS A 39 9.66 8.33 -19.59
N THR A 40 8.68 8.13 -18.73
CA THR A 40 7.63 7.12 -18.97
C THR A 40 6.74 7.49 -20.16
N VAL A 41 6.35 8.76 -20.27
CA VAL A 41 5.57 9.26 -21.41
C VAL A 41 6.39 9.17 -22.71
N GLU A 42 7.65 9.55 -22.68
CA GLU A 42 8.57 9.42 -23.84
C GLU A 42 8.70 7.96 -24.32
N ASP A 43 8.82 7.01 -23.39
CA ASP A 43 9.07 5.59 -23.71
C ASP A 43 7.78 4.81 -24.06
N CYS A 44 6.65 5.19 -23.48
CA CYS A 44 5.41 4.40 -23.50
C CYS A 44 4.19 5.15 -24.01
N GLY A 45 4.24 6.48 -24.14
CA GLY A 45 3.09 7.32 -24.46
C GLY A 45 2.26 7.66 -23.22
N ASP A 46 1.04 8.13 -23.46
CA ASP A 46 0.13 8.55 -22.41
C ASP A 46 -0.20 7.47 -21.41
N ILE A 47 -0.36 7.87 -20.16
CA ILE A 47 -0.72 6.96 -19.07
C ILE A 47 -2.21 7.04 -18.81
N ASP A 48 -2.91 5.95 -19.04
CA ASP A 48 -4.35 5.85 -18.80
C ASP A 48 -4.67 5.42 -17.36
N ILE A 49 -3.82 4.59 -16.73
CA ILE A 49 -4.07 4.07 -15.38
C ILE A 49 -2.81 4.22 -14.54
N LEU A 50 -2.93 4.93 -13.42
CA LEU A 50 -1.93 5.00 -12.37
C LEU A 50 -2.35 4.10 -11.20
N ILE A 51 -1.46 3.22 -10.74
CA ILE A 51 -1.66 2.45 -9.51
C ILE A 51 -0.56 2.81 -8.51
N ASN A 52 -0.90 3.62 -7.52
CA ASN A 52 -0.03 3.92 -6.38
C ASN A 52 -0.01 2.74 -5.41
N CYS A 53 1.04 1.93 -5.47
CA CYS A 53 1.20 0.72 -4.66
C CYS A 53 2.40 0.77 -3.71
N ALA A 54 3.28 1.77 -3.83
CA ALA A 54 4.42 1.95 -2.95
C ALA A 54 3.96 2.14 -1.50
N GLY A 55 4.65 1.47 -0.58
CA GLY A 55 4.33 1.58 0.84
C GLY A 55 5.29 0.78 1.70
N ILE A 56 5.50 1.28 2.91
CA ILE A 56 6.39 0.68 3.90
C ILE A 56 5.74 0.64 5.27
N ILE A 57 6.29 -0.22 6.13
CA ILE A 57 6.13 -0.18 7.57
C ILE A 57 7.55 -0.11 8.16
N THR A 58 7.85 0.91 8.94
CA THR A 58 9.20 1.17 9.45
C THR A 58 9.44 0.57 10.81
N SER A 59 8.39 0.45 11.62
CA SER A 59 8.54 -0.05 12.98
C SER A 59 7.30 -0.81 13.48
N ASN A 60 7.52 -1.63 14.51
CA ASN A 60 6.50 -2.32 15.31
C ASN A 60 6.70 -1.99 16.78
N LYS A 61 6.72 -0.71 17.09
CA LYS A 61 6.97 -0.17 18.43
C LYS A 61 5.78 0.68 18.85
N THR A 62 5.59 0.85 20.15
CA THR A 62 4.69 1.86 20.70
C THR A 62 5.15 3.26 20.27
N PHE A 63 4.25 4.21 20.22
CA PHE A 63 4.53 5.53 19.62
C PHE A 63 5.68 6.25 20.31
N ASP A 64 5.78 6.15 21.63
CA ASP A 64 6.86 6.72 22.45
C ASP A 64 8.26 6.20 22.08
N GLN A 65 8.35 5.02 21.45
CA GLN A 65 9.59 4.38 21.03
C GLN A 65 9.91 4.58 19.53
N GLN A 66 9.03 5.20 18.78
CA GLN A 66 9.26 5.47 17.35
C GLN A 66 10.18 6.70 17.20
N THR A 67 11.18 6.58 16.33
CA THR A 67 12.09 7.69 16.06
C THR A 67 11.46 8.71 15.10
N PRO A 68 11.87 10.00 15.15
CA PRO A 68 11.44 11.00 14.17
C PRO A 68 11.67 10.55 12.73
N ASP A 69 12.78 9.89 12.42
CA ASP A 69 13.09 9.38 11.07
C ASP A 69 12.12 8.30 10.62
N GLU A 70 11.72 7.37 11.52
CA GLU A 70 10.70 6.36 11.24
C GLU A 70 9.36 7.01 10.92
N ILE A 71 8.99 8.07 11.65
CA ILE A 71 7.75 8.84 11.44
C ILE A 71 7.79 9.52 10.06
N VAL A 72 8.80 10.34 9.81
CA VAL A 72 8.96 11.10 8.57
C VAL A 72 9.01 10.16 7.36
N LYS A 73 9.82 9.11 7.42
CA LYS A 73 9.96 8.14 6.33
C LYS A 73 8.64 7.43 6.02
N THR A 74 7.88 7.04 7.04
CA THR A 74 6.57 6.39 6.84
C THR A 74 5.58 7.35 6.18
N MET A 75 5.50 8.59 6.64
CA MET A 75 4.60 9.60 6.07
C MET A 75 4.99 9.96 4.63
N ASN A 76 6.27 10.16 4.38
CA ASN A 76 6.77 10.50 3.04
C ASN A 76 6.46 9.41 2.01
N ILE A 77 6.72 8.14 2.32
CA ILE A 77 6.51 7.05 1.37
C ILE A 77 5.02 6.69 1.24
N ASN A 78 4.29 6.60 2.37
CA ASN A 78 2.93 6.08 2.32
C ASN A 78 1.89 7.13 1.95
N THR A 79 2.14 8.42 2.24
CA THR A 79 1.15 9.49 2.09
C THR A 79 1.57 10.53 1.06
N ILE A 80 2.77 11.09 1.18
CA ILE A 80 3.23 12.19 0.32
C ILE A 80 3.60 11.67 -1.08
N ALA A 81 4.30 10.55 -1.17
CA ALA A 81 4.72 9.99 -2.45
C ALA A 81 3.54 9.68 -3.40
N PRO A 82 2.43 9.04 -2.98
CA PRO A 82 1.24 8.91 -3.83
C PRO A 82 0.69 10.23 -4.34
N MET A 83 0.77 11.30 -3.52
CA MET A 83 0.34 12.64 -3.93
C MET A 83 1.26 13.20 -5.02
N PHE A 84 2.59 13.09 -4.87
CA PHE A 84 3.56 13.54 -5.88
C PHE A 84 3.34 12.82 -7.21
N VAL A 85 3.21 11.50 -7.18
CA VAL A 85 3.02 10.70 -8.39
C VAL A 85 1.70 11.03 -9.08
N ALA A 86 0.60 11.13 -8.32
CA ALA A 86 -0.68 11.51 -8.88
C ALA A 86 -0.65 12.96 -9.45
N ARG A 87 -0.02 13.91 -8.72
CA ARG A 87 0.10 15.29 -9.18
C ARG A 87 0.90 15.42 -10.47
N ALA A 88 1.91 14.57 -10.69
CA ALA A 88 2.67 14.58 -11.93
C ALA A 88 1.86 14.11 -13.14
N MET A 89 0.89 13.20 -12.97
CA MET A 89 0.15 12.55 -14.05
C MET A 89 -1.25 13.14 -14.27
N LEU A 90 -1.86 13.66 -13.21
CA LEU A 90 -3.25 14.13 -13.24
C LEU A 90 -3.51 15.25 -14.25
N PRO A 91 -2.63 16.26 -14.46
CA PRO A 91 -2.85 17.31 -15.45
C PRO A 91 -3.07 16.76 -16.86
N ASP A 92 -2.24 15.84 -17.32
CA ASP A 92 -2.36 15.26 -18.66
C ASP A 92 -3.61 14.37 -18.81
N MET A 93 -4.00 13.68 -17.72
CA MET A 93 -5.27 12.93 -17.68
C MET A 93 -6.47 13.87 -17.79
N LEU A 94 -6.42 15.02 -17.11
CA LEU A 94 -7.47 16.04 -17.15
C LEU A 94 -7.57 16.71 -18.52
N GLU A 95 -6.44 17.05 -19.15
CA GLU A 95 -6.40 17.64 -20.49
C GLU A 95 -7.05 16.70 -21.52
N ARG A 96 -6.77 15.41 -21.42
CA ARG A 96 -7.39 14.38 -22.28
C ARG A 96 -8.81 13.99 -21.84
N ASN A 97 -9.26 14.50 -20.69
CA ASN A 97 -10.49 14.09 -20.00
C ASN A 97 -10.65 12.57 -19.90
N ARG A 98 -9.54 11.85 -19.67
CA ARG A 98 -9.48 10.39 -19.62
C ARG A 98 -8.35 9.95 -18.71
N GLY A 99 -8.66 9.08 -17.75
CA GLY A 99 -7.66 8.51 -16.87
C GLY A 99 -8.25 7.86 -15.64
N HIS A 100 -7.43 7.06 -14.94
CA HIS A 100 -7.83 6.44 -13.70
C HIS A 100 -6.66 6.39 -12.71
N VAL A 101 -6.83 7.01 -11.56
CA VAL A 101 -5.88 6.92 -10.44
C VAL A 101 -6.41 5.90 -9.42
N CYS A 102 -5.62 4.89 -9.13
CA CYS A 102 -5.90 3.91 -8.08
C CYS A 102 -4.84 3.98 -6.99
N THR A 103 -5.25 4.15 -5.74
CA THR A 103 -4.32 4.22 -4.61
C THR A 103 -4.57 3.07 -3.63
N ILE A 104 -3.50 2.34 -3.31
CA ILE A 104 -3.55 1.23 -2.35
C ILE A 104 -3.33 1.79 -0.93
N ALA A 105 -4.44 1.98 -0.24
CA ALA A 105 -4.47 2.32 1.17
C ALA A 105 -4.25 1.08 2.06
N SER A 106 -5.05 0.90 3.08
CA SER A 106 -5.06 -0.28 3.97
C SER A 106 -6.32 -0.29 4.83
N ALA A 107 -6.73 -1.44 5.32
CA ALA A 107 -7.68 -1.55 6.43
C ALA A 107 -7.19 -0.79 7.68
N GLY A 108 -5.86 -0.71 7.89
CA GLY A 108 -5.24 0.15 8.91
C GLY A 108 -5.44 1.66 8.71
N GLY A 109 -5.94 2.11 7.55
CA GLY A 109 -6.44 3.47 7.33
C GLY A 109 -7.91 3.66 7.73
N MET A 110 -8.54 2.68 8.37
CA MET A 110 -9.92 2.72 8.85
C MET A 110 -10.06 2.20 10.27
N ILE A 111 -9.15 1.32 10.71
CA ILE A 111 -9.11 0.76 12.06
C ILE A 111 -7.72 0.97 12.62
N SER A 112 -7.67 1.53 13.83
CA SER A 112 -6.41 1.75 14.54
C SER A 112 -5.93 0.46 15.20
N ASN A 113 -4.63 0.20 15.11
CA ASN A 113 -3.98 -0.93 15.75
C ASN A 113 -2.79 -0.45 16.61
N PRO A 114 -2.61 -0.99 17.83
CA PRO A 114 -1.41 -0.76 18.60
C PRO A 114 -0.13 -1.06 17.81
N LYS A 115 0.96 -0.36 18.10
CA LYS A 115 2.28 -0.48 17.44
C LYS A 115 2.30 -0.12 15.95
N MET A 116 1.19 0.41 15.41
CA MET A 116 1.05 0.84 14.02
C MET A 116 0.58 2.30 13.89
N SER A 117 0.72 3.12 14.92
CA SER A 117 0.14 4.46 14.97
C SER A 117 0.50 5.33 13.75
N VAL A 118 1.79 5.42 13.40
CA VAL A 118 2.25 6.22 12.25
C VAL A 118 1.84 5.59 10.91
N TYR A 119 1.90 4.26 10.80
CA TYR A 119 1.39 3.57 9.62
C TYR A 119 -0.12 3.81 9.44
N ALA A 120 -0.91 3.69 10.51
CA ALA A 120 -2.33 3.97 10.48
C ALA A 120 -2.59 5.42 10.06
N ALA A 121 -1.94 6.40 10.69
CA ALA A 121 -2.04 7.81 10.33
C ALA A 121 -1.75 8.04 8.85
N SER A 122 -0.68 7.43 8.32
CA SER A 122 -0.33 7.55 6.90
C SER A 122 -1.41 6.99 5.97
N LYS A 123 -2.05 5.88 6.32
CA LYS A 123 -3.10 5.26 5.51
C LYS A 123 -4.47 5.94 5.67
N TRP A 124 -4.76 6.53 6.83
CA TRP A 124 -5.89 7.45 7.00
C TRP A 124 -5.72 8.71 6.13
N GLY A 125 -4.51 9.31 6.14
CA GLY A 125 -4.19 10.46 5.29
C GLY A 125 -4.41 10.19 3.82
N VAL A 126 -3.97 9.03 3.33
CA VAL A 126 -4.18 8.60 1.93
C VAL A 126 -5.68 8.49 1.61
N ILE A 127 -6.47 7.89 2.49
CA ILE A 127 -7.91 7.74 2.25
C ILE A 127 -8.60 9.10 2.18
N GLY A 128 -8.31 10.01 3.14
CA GLY A 128 -8.89 11.35 3.15
C GLY A 128 -8.51 12.18 1.92
N TRP A 129 -7.22 12.17 1.56
CA TRP A 129 -6.74 12.83 0.35
C TRP A 129 -7.42 12.27 -0.91
N SER A 130 -7.47 10.96 -1.06
CA SER A 130 -8.07 10.30 -2.22
C SER A 130 -9.56 10.64 -2.36
N ASP A 131 -10.30 10.67 -1.25
CA ASP A 131 -11.72 11.05 -1.25
C ASP A 131 -11.89 12.52 -1.69
N SER A 132 -11.02 13.44 -1.24
CA SER A 132 -11.06 14.86 -1.63
C SER A 132 -10.80 15.04 -3.12
N VAL A 133 -9.73 14.46 -3.65
CA VAL A 133 -9.41 14.56 -5.09
C VAL A 133 -10.54 13.96 -5.95
N ARG A 134 -11.12 12.84 -5.51
CA ARG A 134 -12.28 12.26 -6.21
C ARG A 134 -13.47 13.22 -6.29
N ILE A 135 -13.73 13.97 -5.22
CA ILE A 135 -14.82 14.98 -5.20
C ILE A 135 -14.47 16.15 -6.12
N GLU A 136 -13.23 16.64 -6.08
CA GLU A 136 -12.74 17.69 -7.00
C GLU A 136 -12.96 17.30 -8.47
N LEU A 137 -12.60 16.07 -8.85
CA LEU A 137 -12.82 15.54 -10.20
C LEU A 137 -14.30 15.49 -10.58
N GLN A 138 -15.17 15.16 -9.63
CA GLN A 138 -16.63 15.17 -9.85
C GLN A 138 -17.18 16.60 -10.03
N GLU A 139 -16.71 17.56 -9.25
CA GLU A 139 -17.10 18.98 -9.41
C GLU A 139 -16.63 19.54 -10.75
N MET A 140 -15.45 19.14 -11.22
CA MET A 140 -14.93 19.46 -12.56
C MET A 140 -15.71 18.77 -13.68
N LYS A 141 -16.62 17.84 -13.38
CA LYS A 141 -17.33 16.98 -14.35
C LYS A 141 -16.36 16.22 -15.27
N SER A 142 -15.23 15.80 -14.73
CA SER A 142 -14.20 15.08 -15.47
C SER A 142 -14.50 13.59 -15.55
N ASP A 143 -14.16 12.98 -16.70
CA ASP A 143 -14.17 11.51 -16.87
C ASP A 143 -12.91 10.83 -16.31
N VAL A 144 -12.05 11.58 -15.60
CA VAL A 144 -10.96 11.01 -14.82
C VAL A 144 -11.50 10.45 -13.52
N HIS A 145 -11.20 9.19 -13.25
CA HIS A 145 -11.70 8.47 -12.07
C HIS A 145 -10.63 8.30 -10.98
N PHE A 146 -11.09 8.21 -9.74
CA PHE A 146 -10.20 7.93 -8.60
C PHE A 146 -10.76 6.76 -7.77
N THR A 147 -9.94 5.71 -7.58
CA THR A 147 -10.28 4.53 -6.78
C THR A 147 -9.34 4.40 -5.57
N THR A 148 -9.89 4.27 -4.39
CA THR A 148 -9.14 3.91 -3.18
C THR A 148 -9.41 2.45 -2.82
N VAL A 149 -8.35 1.66 -2.69
CA VAL A 149 -8.46 0.26 -2.26
C VAL A 149 -7.86 0.10 -0.88
N ALA A 150 -8.62 -0.47 0.05
CA ALA A 150 -8.20 -0.70 1.43
C ALA A 150 -8.18 -2.21 1.75
N PRO A 151 -7.09 -2.91 1.45
CA PRO A 151 -6.96 -4.33 1.75
C PRO A 151 -6.62 -4.57 3.21
N TYR A 152 -7.06 -5.72 3.73
CA TYR A 152 -6.56 -6.32 4.95
C TYR A 152 -5.13 -6.87 4.72
N TYR A 153 -4.53 -7.52 5.70
CA TYR A 153 -3.18 -8.10 5.58
C TYR A 153 -3.06 -9.01 4.36
N ILE A 154 -2.00 -8.78 3.57
CA ILE A 154 -1.69 -9.55 2.36
C ILE A 154 -0.39 -10.31 2.58
N ASN A 155 -0.32 -11.55 2.15
CA ASN A 155 0.88 -12.38 2.21
C ASN A 155 1.92 -11.97 1.14
N THR A 156 2.56 -10.82 1.35
CA THR A 156 3.60 -10.26 0.45
C THR A 156 4.97 -10.19 1.14
N GLY A 157 5.11 -10.73 2.34
CA GLY A 157 6.30 -10.59 3.17
C GLY A 157 6.38 -9.27 3.94
N MET A 158 5.52 -8.28 3.65
CA MET A 158 5.51 -7.01 4.39
C MET A 158 5.05 -7.21 5.84
N PHE A 159 4.10 -8.11 6.05
CA PHE A 159 3.47 -8.42 7.33
C PHE A 159 3.79 -9.84 7.81
N ASP A 160 4.99 -10.34 7.52
CA ASP A 160 5.41 -11.67 7.99
C ASP A 160 5.39 -11.74 9.51
N GLY A 161 4.84 -12.84 10.03
CA GLY A 161 4.65 -13.04 11.46
C GLY A 161 3.31 -12.55 12.02
N VAL A 162 2.55 -11.73 11.28
CA VAL A 162 1.22 -11.28 11.71
C VAL A 162 0.27 -12.48 11.83
N LYS A 163 -0.45 -12.55 12.94
CA LYS A 163 -1.52 -13.55 13.17
C LYS A 163 -2.87 -12.87 13.16
N SER A 164 -3.77 -13.40 12.34
CA SER A 164 -5.17 -12.98 12.32
C SER A 164 -6.07 -14.11 12.80
N ARG A 165 -6.96 -13.82 13.77
CA ARG A 165 -7.81 -14.84 14.42
C ARG A 165 -9.01 -15.21 13.57
N ILE A 166 -9.62 -14.25 12.91
CA ILE A 166 -10.92 -14.40 12.23
C ILE A 166 -10.81 -14.19 10.74
N ILE A 167 -10.09 -13.14 10.31
CA ILE A 167 -9.98 -12.79 8.90
C ILE A 167 -8.72 -13.43 8.33
N PRO A 168 -8.79 -14.32 7.33
CA PRO A 168 -7.60 -14.93 6.77
C PRO A 168 -6.71 -13.90 6.10
N ILE A 169 -5.38 -14.12 6.17
CA ILE A 169 -4.40 -13.33 5.42
C ILE A 169 -4.65 -13.53 3.93
N LEU A 170 -4.77 -12.43 3.19
CA LEU A 170 -5.19 -12.44 1.80
C LEU A 170 -4.05 -12.89 0.87
N LYS A 171 -4.38 -13.61 -0.18
CA LYS A 171 -3.44 -13.92 -1.26
C LYS A 171 -3.26 -12.71 -2.17
N PRO A 172 -2.01 -12.39 -2.62
CA PRO A 172 -1.75 -11.26 -3.51
C PRO A 172 -2.60 -11.27 -4.78
N GLU A 173 -2.77 -12.44 -5.40
CA GLU A 173 -3.53 -12.61 -6.65
C GLU A 173 -5.01 -12.29 -6.45
N TYR A 174 -5.58 -12.68 -5.31
CA TYR A 174 -6.96 -12.34 -4.96
C TYR A 174 -7.15 -10.83 -4.84
N VAL A 175 -6.21 -10.15 -4.16
CA VAL A 175 -6.26 -8.69 -3.99
C VAL A 175 -6.09 -8.00 -5.34
N ALA A 176 -5.10 -8.40 -6.17
CA ALA A 176 -4.87 -7.85 -7.48
C ALA A 176 -6.13 -7.93 -8.37
N LYS A 177 -6.80 -9.09 -8.42
CA LYS A 177 -8.07 -9.25 -9.14
C LYS A 177 -9.17 -8.31 -8.63
N ARG A 178 -9.20 -8.01 -7.33
CA ARG A 178 -10.18 -7.07 -6.75
C ARG A 178 -9.84 -5.62 -7.05
N VAL A 179 -8.55 -5.27 -7.12
CA VAL A 179 -8.07 -3.95 -7.54
C VAL A 179 -8.48 -3.69 -8.99
N ILE A 180 -8.15 -4.61 -9.90
CA ILE A 180 -8.50 -4.51 -11.33
C ILE A 180 -10.01 -4.31 -11.49
N ARG A 181 -10.82 -5.18 -10.87
CA ARG A 181 -12.29 -5.04 -10.92
C ARG A 181 -12.83 -3.74 -10.33
N ALA A 182 -12.13 -3.16 -9.36
CA ALA A 182 -12.53 -1.87 -8.81
C ALA A 182 -12.27 -0.73 -9.80
N ILE A 183 -11.14 -0.77 -10.49
CA ILE A 183 -10.78 0.15 -11.58
C ILE A 183 -11.78 0.02 -12.74
N GLU A 184 -11.97 -1.19 -13.29
CA GLU A 184 -12.91 -1.46 -14.39
C GLU A 184 -14.34 -0.98 -14.12
N ARG A 185 -14.75 -0.93 -12.86
CA ARG A 185 -16.09 -0.54 -12.43
C ARG A 185 -16.16 0.88 -11.86
N ASN A 186 -15.11 1.66 -11.98
CA ASN A 186 -15.01 3.03 -11.46
C ASN A 186 -15.47 3.16 -10.00
N LYS A 187 -15.07 2.19 -9.13
CA LYS A 187 -15.46 2.20 -7.73
C LYS A 187 -14.66 3.25 -6.97
N ALA A 188 -15.35 4.19 -6.34
CA ALA A 188 -14.70 5.21 -5.50
C ALA A 188 -13.87 4.58 -4.37
N PHE A 189 -14.44 3.55 -3.70
CA PHE A 189 -13.78 2.86 -2.59
C PHE A 189 -13.98 1.34 -2.67
N ARG A 190 -12.93 0.59 -2.31
CA ARG A 190 -12.98 -0.87 -2.21
C ARG A 190 -12.25 -1.39 -0.97
N GLY A 191 -13.01 -1.76 0.07
CA GLY A 191 -12.50 -2.56 1.19
C GLY A 191 -12.35 -4.05 0.81
N ILE A 192 -11.29 -4.70 1.24
CA ILE A 192 -11.04 -6.12 1.01
C ILE A 192 -10.62 -6.79 2.32
N PRO A 193 -11.38 -7.75 2.84
CA PRO A 193 -12.64 -8.31 2.34
C PRO A 193 -13.82 -7.34 2.39
N PHE A 194 -14.94 -7.73 1.80
CA PHE A 194 -16.12 -6.86 1.61
C PHE A 194 -16.64 -6.21 2.89
N GLY A 195 -16.59 -6.90 4.02
CA GLY A 195 -17.05 -6.38 5.32
C GLY A 195 -16.39 -5.04 5.74
N PHE A 196 -15.19 -4.75 5.21
CA PHE A 196 -14.50 -3.47 5.49
C PHE A 196 -15.18 -2.24 4.88
N HIS A 197 -16.14 -2.41 3.95
CA HIS A 197 -16.98 -1.31 3.48
C HIS A 197 -17.84 -0.71 4.59
N PHE A 198 -18.24 -1.51 5.55
CA PHE A 198 -19.16 -1.12 6.61
C PHE A 198 -18.47 -0.63 7.88
N ILE A 199 -17.15 -0.62 7.93
CA ILE A 199 -16.40 -0.21 9.13
C ILE A 199 -16.71 1.23 9.52
N ARG A 200 -16.73 2.16 8.54
CA ARG A 200 -17.07 3.56 8.80
C ARG A 200 -18.49 3.71 9.33
N PHE A 201 -19.43 2.91 8.83
CA PHE A 201 -20.80 2.89 9.32
C PHE A 201 -20.85 2.46 10.79
N TRP A 202 -20.18 1.37 11.15
CA TRP A 202 -20.11 0.91 12.53
C TRP A 202 -19.38 1.87 13.46
N GLN A 203 -18.32 2.55 12.98
CA GLN A 203 -17.64 3.61 13.74
C GLN A 203 -18.54 4.81 14.01
N ALA A 204 -19.40 5.19 13.06
CA ALA A 204 -20.35 6.27 13.24
C ALA A 204 -21.51 5.92 14.17
N LEU A 205 -21.93 4.65 14.18
CA LEU A 205 -23.10 4.17 14.95
C LEU A 205 -22.74 3.82 16.39
N LEU A 206 -21.55 3.28 16.64
CA LEU A 206 -21.16 2.75 17.94
C LEU A 206 -20.29 3.77 18.71
N PRO A 207 -20.53 3.96 20.02
CA PRO A 207 -19.56 4.65 20.86
C PRO A 207 -18.18 4.01 20.75
N THR A 208 -17.11 4.83 20.77
CA THR A 208 -15.73 4.37 20.51
C THR A 208 -15.33 3.17 21.37
N ARG A 209 -15.66 3.17 22.67
CA ARG A 209 -15.33 2.04 23.57
C ARG A 209 -16.01 0.73 23.15
N VAL A 210 -17.25 0.81 22.65
CA VAL A 210 -18.04 -0.35 22.20
C VAL A 210 -17.43 -0.87 20.89
N PHE A 211 -17.11 0.04 19.96
CA PHE A 211 -16.44 -0.30 18.70
C PHE A 211 -15.09 -1.00 18.96
N ASP A 212 -14.25 -0.42 19.82
CA ASP A 212 -12.92 -0.96 20.16
C ASP A 212 -13.03 -2.33 20.82
N PHE A 213 -14.02 -2.54 21.70
CA PHE A 213 -14.25 -3.86 22.29
C PHE A 213 -14.61 -4.90 21.25
N PHE A 214 -15.60 -4.63 20.40
CA PHE A 214 -16.02 -5.59 19.37
C PHE A 214 -14.97 -5.79 18.29
N PHE A 215 -14.50 -4.73 17.66
CA PHE A 215 -13.57 -4.84 16.54
C PHE A 215 -12.12 -5.02 17.00
N GLY A 216 -11.75 -4.48 18.15
CA GLY A 216 -10.42 -4.62 18.71
C GLY A 216 -10.21 -5.98 19.39
N GLN A 217 -10.96 -6.26 20.44
CA GLN A 217 -10.73 -7.43 21.29
C GLN A 217 -11.44 -8.69 20.77
N ALA A 218 -12.76 -8.62 20.49
CA ALA A 218 -13.54 -9.79 20.07
C ALA A 218 -13.09 -10.31 18.69
N PHE A 219 -12.87 -9.41 17.72
CA PHE A 219 -12.33 -9.78 16.40
C PHE A 219 -10.81 -9.92 16.36
N GLY A 220 -10.11 -9.65 17.47
CA GLY A 220 -8.66 -9.85 17.59
C GLY A 220 -7.83 -8.91 16.71
N LEU A 221 -8.37 -7.74 16.36
CA LEU A 221 -7.68 -6.76 15.52
C LEU A 221 -6.67 -5.90 16.31
N CYS A 222 -6.70 -5.94 17.66
CA CYS A 222 -5.79 -5.13 18.49
C CYS A 222 -4.38 -5.70 18.66
N HIS A 223 -4.15 -7.01 18.47
CA HIS A 223 -2.85 -7.64 18.74
C HIS A 223 -2.26 -8.48 17.59
N PRO A 224 -2.58 -8.21 16.31
CA PRO A 224 -2.04 -9.00 15.21
C PRO A 224 -0.53 -8.78 15.01
N MET A 225 0.01 -7.68 15.56
CA MET A 225 1.40 -7.26 15.39
C MET A 225 2.38 -7.79 16.46
N ASP A 226 1.91 -8.49 17.48
CA ASP A 226 2.79 -8.97 18.54
C ASP A 226 3.86 -9.93 18.02
N PRO A 227 3.58 -10.88 17.10
CA PRO A 227 4.59 -11.73 16.48
C PRO A 227 5.20 -11.17 15.19
N PHE A 228 5.03 -9.89 14.89
CA PHE A 228 5.48 -9.28 13.64
C PHE A 228 7.01 -9.32 13.49
N ALA A 229 7.50 -9.93 12.42
CA ALA A 229 8.92 -10.01 12.09
C ALA A 229 9.32 -9.02 10.96
N GLY A 230 8.39 -8.67 10.09
CA GLY A 230 8.60 -7.80 8.93
C GLY A 230 9.61 -8.37 7.92
N ARG A 231 9.80 -7.65 6.81
CA ARG A 231 10.77 -8.08 5.77
C ARG A 231 12.21 -8.16 6.25
N GLN A 232 12.61 -7.33 7.22
CA GLN A 232 13.99 -7.34 7.74
C GLN A 232 14.23 -8.52 8.67
N GLY A 233 13.26 -8.88 9.51
CA GLY A 233 13.37 -10.04 10.39
C GLY A 233 13.46 -11.36 9.63
N VAL A 234 12.69 -11.49 8.53
CA VAL A 234 12.75 -12.69 7.67
C VAL A 234 14.09 -12.80 6.94
N LYS A 235 14.65 -11.68 6.45
CA LYS A 235 16.00 -11.68 5.84
C LYS A 235 17.07 -12.09 6.84
N GLN A 236 17.00 -11.61 8.08
CA GLN A 236 17.94 -11.99 9.15
C GLN A 236 17.78 -13.45 9.55
N ALA A 237 16.55 -13.95 9.70
CA ALA A 237 16.28 -15.35 10.02
C ALA A 237 16.75 -16.30 8.90
N ARG A 238 16.49 -15.96 7.63
CA ARG A 238 16.98 -16.73 6.47
C ARG A 238 18.50 -16.68 6.33
N GLY A 239 19.12 -15.51 6.59
CA GLY A 239 20.57 -15.36 6.58
C GLY A 239 21.24 -16.15 7.72
N LYS A 240 20.60 -16.23 8.89
CA LYS A 240 21.08 -17.04 10.03
C LYS A 240 20.95 -18.53 9.77
N ALA A 241 19.80 -18.97 9.26
CA ALA A 241 19.57 -20.37 8.87
C ALA A 241 20.50 -20.82 7.74
N ALA A 242 20.78 -19.97 6.75
CA ALA A 242 21.74 -20.26 5.69
C ALA A 242 23.19 -20.36 6.22
N LYS A 243 23.58 -19.49 7.18
CA LYS A 243 24.90 -19.59 7.84
C LYS A 243 25.01 -20.85 8.72
N GLU A 244 23.97 -21.21 9.43
CA GLU A 244 23.97 -22.44 10.27
C GLU A 244 24.03 -23.69 9.41
N ALA A 245 23.33 -23.71 8.25
CA ALA A 245 23.44 -24.80 7.28
C ALA A 245 24.84 -24.91 6.65
N TYR A 246 25.49 -23.77 6.38
CA TYR A 246 26.86 -23.74 5.85
C TYR A 246 27.92 -24.13 6.87
N CYS A 247 27.77 -23.75 8.15
CA CYS A 247 28.64 -24.17 9.21
C CYS A 247 28.43 -25.66 9.63
N GLY A 248 27.22 -26.20 9.42
CA GLY A 248 26.95 -27.62 9.64
C GLY A 248 27.57 -28.56 8.60
N ALA A 249 27.71 -28.07 7.36
CA ALA A 249 28.30 -28.83 6.24
C ALA A 249 29.84 -28.85 6.24
N SER A 250 30.50 -28.02 7.03
CA SER A 250 31.99 -27.98 7.16
C SER A 250 32.53 -28.70 8.39
N ARG A 251 31.72 -29.54 9.06
CA ARG A 251 32.11 -30.40 10.17
C ARG A 251 31.81 -31.88 9.91
N CYS A 252 32.00 -32.33 8.69
CA CYS A 252 32.09 -33.74 8.35
C CYS A 252 33.38 -33.98 7.58
#